data_81ed1ab64e66661ac4f94d0616a6a7b4
#
_entry.id   81ed1ab64e66661ac4f94d0616a6a7b4
#
_cell.length_a   1.000
_cell.length_b   1.000
_cell.length_c   1.000
_cell.angle_alpha   90.00
_cell.angle_beta   90.00
_cell.angle_gamma   90.00
#
_symmetry.space_group_name_H-M   'P 1'
#
loop_
_entity.id
_entity.type
_entity.pdbx_description
1 polymer ?
#
loop_
_entity_poly.entity_id
_entity_poly.type
_entity_poly.pdbx_seq_one_letter_code
_entity_poly.pdbx_strand_id
1 'polypeptide(L)'
;MSSVNKTLLLCSALLCLGACAVEEIITAEETELIVAEAPPDEAMLLDIGITEFVDGVPENNDPEDTGVYAEIRSAEARYIPYHLKNTLQGTGHWGAVRVVPSRSAYTDILIGGEIKESDGEVVEIDISVADARGNHWFSKTYSAQTGLSSYSENRDRRQDPYQKVFNDLANDLRVFVKNLPPEEIHELRQVAELKFFADMAPLAYGEHLAKDEDGELDIVRLPAENDPSVDRLRQIRERDRLVVDTLNEHYANFYYGIAIPYHSWRKVSREETINYRQVKRSAMLQTLIGAVVVAGSLAVDTGDSSRSRRRMKGNLQNIAIGEGIQTMMSGFTRRSEAKMHVESIRELSESFGAEAAPMVVTVEGETRRLTGTAAAQYESWRRLLKDIYEAETGFVEPAEVRAPERVPEPTG
;
A
#
# COMPACT_ATOMS: atom_id res chain seq x y z
N MET A 1 -67.09 13.21 -3.00
CA MET A 1 -65.67 13.51 -3.25
C MET A 1 -65.00 12.24 -3.68
N SER A 2 -64.76 12.13 -4.96
CA SER A 2 -64.58 10.90 -5.70
C SER A 2 -63.16 10.31 -5.55
N SER A 3 -63.03 9.02 -5.70
CA SER A 3 -61.81 8.22 -5.63
C SER A 3 -60.69 8.75 -6.53
N VAL A 4 -61.02 9.48 -7.60
CA VAL A 4 -60.08 10.14 -8.54
C VAL A 4 -59.19 11.19 -7.86
N ASN A 5 -59.76 12.00 -6.92
CA ASN A 5 -58.96 12.99 -6.22
C ASN A 5 -57.94 12.43 -5.21
N LYS A 6 -58.23 11.25 -4.64
CA LYS A 6 -57.27 10.56 -3.76
C LYS A 6 -56.07 9.96 -4.52
N THR A 7 -56.34 9.44 -5.72
CA THR A 7 -55.27 8.89 -6.60
C THR A 7 -54.39 10.01 -7.17
N LEU A 8 -54.97 11.17 -7.51
CA LEU A 8 -54.21 12.34 -7.99
C LEU A 8 -53.33 12.94 -6.88
N LEU A 9 -53.80 12.96 -5.64
CA LEU A 9 -53.04 13.44 -4.48
C LEU A 9 -51.90 12.48 -4.12
N LEU A 10 -52.12 11.18 -4.25
CA LEU A 10 -51.08 10.16 -4.03
C LEU A 10 -49.97 10.21 -5.09
N CYS A 11 -50.33 10.40 -6.38
CA CYS A 11 -49.35 10.60 -7.44
C CYS A 11 -48.56 11.90 -7.32
N SER A 12 -49.21 13.00 -6.86
CA SER A 12 -48.53 14.27 -6.62
C SER A 12 -47.58 14.19 -5.44
N ALA A 13 -47.88 13.44 -4.38
CA ALA A 13 -47.00 13.22 -3.23
C ALA A 13 -45.77 12.33 -3.59
N LEU A 14 -45.93 11.36 -4.51
CA LEU A 14 -44.80 10.53 -5.00
C LEU A 14 -43.86 11.31 -5.92
N LEU A 15 -44.35 12.31 -6.66
CA LEU A 15 -43.51 13.15 -7.53
C LEU A 15 -42.64 14.19 -6.74
N CYS A 16 -43.03 14.54 -5.51
CA CYS A 16 -42.24 15.43 -4.66
C CYS A 16 -41.11 14.71 -3.92
N LEU A 17 -41.04 13.40 -3.88
CA LEU A 17 -39.98 12.61 -3.24
C LEU A 17 -38.73 12.43 -4.12
N GLY A 18 -38.78 12.85 -5.39
CA GLY A 18 -37.67 12.67 -6.34
C GLY A 18 -36.69 13.84 -6.49
N ALA A 19 -36.84 14.94 -5.71
CA ALA A 19 -36.13 16.18 -5.99
C ALA A 19 -35.09 16.61 -4.96
N CYS A 20 -34.67 15.72 -4.04
CA CYS A 20 -33.47 15.96 -3.25
C CYS A 20 -32.42 14.94 -3.68
N ALA A 21 -31.67 15.23 -4.74
CA ALA A 21 -30.31 14.74 -4.85
C ALA A 21 -29.53 15.39 -3.71
N VAL A 22 -29.47 14.71 -2.56
CA VAL A 22 -28.51 15.08 -1.51
C VAL A 22 -27.16 14.77 -2.12
N GLU A 23 -26.47 15.80 -2.56
CA GLU A 23 -25.04 15.71 -2.84
C GLU A 23 -24.39 15.45 -1.48
N GLU A 24 -24.07 14.19 -1.24
CA GLU A 24 -23.37 13.77 -0.02
C GLU A 24 -21.99 14.41 -0.07
N ILE A 25 -21.82 15.54 0.64
CA ILE A 25 -20.52 16.18 0.79
C ILE A 25 -19.72 15.25 1.70
N ILE A 26 -18.96 14.32 1.10
CA ILE A 26 -18.02 13.49 1.83
C ILE A 26 -16.88 14.41 2.28
N THR A 27 -16.88 14.72 3.56
CA THR A 27 -15.75 15.38 4.21
C THR A 27 -14.73 14.30 4.49
N ALA A 28 -13.51 14.42 3.98
CA ALA A 28 -12.44 13.48 4.33
C ALA A 28 -12.25 13.52 5.85
N GLU A 29 -12.35 12.36 6.50
CA GLU A 29 -11.96 12.25 7.89
C GLU A 29 -10.45 12.44 7.99
N GLU A 30 -10.01 13.32 8.90
CA GLU A 30 -8.61 13.54 9.18
C GLU A 30 -8.28 12.94 10.56
N THR A 31 -7.22 12.16 10.62
CA THR A 31 -6.64 11.67 11.89
C THR A 31 -5.38 12.45 12.17
N GLU A 32 -5.30 13.04 13.37
CA GLU A 32 -4.08 13.72 13.81
C GLU A 32 -2.97 12.71 14.10
N LEU A 33 -1.77 12.98 13.63
CA LEU A 33 -0.60 12.14 13.86
C LEU A 33 -0.04 12.38 15.27
N ILE A 34 0.12 11.30 16.04
CA ILE A 34 0.75 11.36 17.36
C ILE A 34 2.25 11.49 17.18
N VAL A 35 2.80 12.63 17.57
CA VAL A 35 4.22 12.97 17.48
C VAL A 35 4.85 12.97 18.87
N ALA A 36 6.12 12.63 18.95
CA ALA A 36 6.86 12.64 20.22
C ALA A 36 7.06 14.09 20.71
N GLU A 37 6.67 14.38 21.95
CA GLU A 37 6.86 15.70 22.57
C GLU A 37 8.33 15.97 22.92
N ALA A 38 9.10 14.91 23.17
CA ALA A 38 10.53 14.94 23.44
C ALA A 38 11.21 13.71 22.81
N PRO A 39 12.51 13.78 22.49
CA PRO A 39 13.23 12.61 22.00
C PRO A 39 13.14 11.47 23.00
N PRO A 40 12.67 10.26 22.57
CA PRO A 40 12.65 9.09 23.42
C PRO A 40 14.07 8.62 23.81
N ASP A 41 14.17 7.80 24.84
CA ASP A 41 15.43 7.13 25.17
C ASP A 41 15.86 6.24 24.01
N GLU A 42 17.11 6.36 23.57
CA GLU A 42 17.69 5.59 22.47
C GLU A 42 17.60 4.07 22.71
N ALA A 43 17.68 3.65 23.98
CA ALA A 43 17.54 2.25 24.36
C ALA A 43 16.13 1.69 24.06
N MET A 44 15.12 2.57 23.98
CA MET A 44 13.72 2.23 23.75
C MET A 44 13.28 2.40 22.30
N LEU A 45 14.17 2.86 21.41
CA LEU A 45 13.85 3.02 20.01
C LEU A 45 13.96 1.69 19.26
N LEU A 46 12.90 1.32 18.55
CA LEU A 46 12.86 0.15 17.67
C LEU A 46 13.05 0.57 16.22
N ASP A 47 13.88 -0.19 15.49
CA ASP A 47 14.10 -0.03 14.05
C ASP A 47 12.96 -0.71 13.28
N ILE A 48 12.40 -0.02 12.28
CA ILE A 48 11.29 -0.51 11.47
C ILE A 48 11.74 -0.79 10.04
N GLY A 49 11.47 -2.00 9.56
CA GLY A 49 11.52 -2.38 8.16
C GLY A 49 10.12 -2.39 7.55
N ILE A 50 9.96 -1.81 6.37
CA ILE A 50 8.72 -1.87 5.60
C ILE A 50 9.03 -2.56 4.29
N THR A 51 8.36 -3.67 3.98
CA THR A 51 8.54 -4.35 2.69
C THR A 51 7.76 -3.64 1.59
N GLU A 52 8.12 -3.87 0.32
CA GLU A 52 7.19 -3.57 -0.77
C GLU A 52 5.86 -4.27 -0.51
N PHE A 53 4.74 -3.59 -0.83
CA PHE A 53 3.42 -4.17 -0.62
C PHE A 53 3.05 -5.09 -1.79
N VAL A 54 2.15 -6.03 -1.53
CA VAL A 54 1.51 -6.79 -2.60
C VAL A 54 0.56 -5.85 -3.34
N ASP A 55 0.63 -5.83 -4.66
CA ASP A 55 -0.12 -4.90 -5.50
C ASP A 55 -1.62 -5.18 -5.56
N GLY A 56 -2.06 -6.39 -5.20
CA GLY A 56 -3.46 -6.78 -5.15
C GLY A 56 -4.16 -6.76 -6.52
N VAL A 57 -3.42 -6.90 -7.61
CA VAL A 57 -4.00 -7.02 -8.95
C VAL A 57 -4.67 -8.38 -9.11
N PRO A 58 -5.96 -8.46 -9.50
CA PRO A 58 -6.64 -9.72 -9.76
C PRO A 58 -6.00 -10.51 -10.91
N GLU A 59 -5.96 -11.85 -10.83
CA GLU A 59 -5.36 -12.72 -11.87
C GLU A 59 -5.96 -12.50 -13.27
N ASN A 60 -7.27 -12.23 -13.36
CA ASN A 60 -7.97 -11.96 -14.63
C ASN A 60 -8.42 -10.50 -14.68
N ASN A 61 -7.45 -9.58 -14.62
CA ASN A 61 -7.73 -8.15 -14.58
C ASN A 61 -7.90 -7.58 -16.00
N ASP A 62 -9.11 -7.04 -16.26
CA ASP A 62 -9.35 -6.14 -17.40
C ASP A 62 -9.57 -4.72 -16.84
N PRO A 63 -8.67 -3.78 -17.10
CA PRO A 63 -8.79 -2.42 -16.58
C PRO A 63 -10.06 -1.69 -17.02
N GLU A 64 -10.65 -2.06 -18.18
CA GLU A 64 -11.90 -1.44 -18.66
C GLU A 64 -13.11 -1.89 -17.82
N ASP A 65 -13.08 -3.11 -17.28
CA ASP A 65 -14.16 -3.67 -16.45
C ASP A 65 -13.97 -3.38 -14.97
N THR A 66 -12.73 -3.49 -14.48
CA THR A 66 -12.39 -3.41 -13.04
C THR A 66 -12.00 -2.01 -12.58
N GLY A 67 -11.51 -1.16 -13.49
CA GLY A 67 -10.88 0.13 -13.16
C GLY A 67 -9.49 -0.02 -12.51
N VAL A 68 -8.95 -1.25 -12.41
CA VAL A 68 -7.65 -1.53 -11.81
C VAL A 68 -6.58 -1.55 -12.89
N TYR A 69 -5.62 -0.65 -12.80
CA TYR A 69 -4.47 -0.57 -13.69
C TYR A 69 -3.26 -1.23 -13.00
N ALA A 70 -2.77 -2.33 -13.58
CA ALA A 70 -1.66 -3.10 -13.00
C ALA A 70 -0.39 -2.26 -12.83
N GLU A 71 -0.12 -1.35 -13.76
CA GLU A 71 1.02 -0.44 -13.73
C GLU A 71 0.94 0.53 -12.54
N ILE A 72 -0.27 1.02 -12.24
CA ILE A 72 -0.52 1.89 -11.08
C ILE A 72 -0.33 1.11 -9.80
N ARG A 73 -0.93 -0.08 -9.68
CA ARG A 73 -0.79 -0.94 -8.51
C ARG A 73 0.66 -1.33 -8.25
N SER A 74 1.42 -1.67 -9.29
CA SER A 74 2.85 -1.93 -9.19
C SER A 74 3.64 -0.71 -8.70
N ALA A 75 3.27 0.49 -9.13
CA ALA A 75 3.87 1.72 -8.62
C ALA A 75 3.47 2.01 -7.17
N GLU A 76 2.20 1.82 -6.81
CA GLU A 76 1.68 1.97 -5.45
C GLU A 76 2.33 1.00 -4.46
N ALA A 77 2.61 -0.23 -4.88
CA ALA A 77 3.30 -1.24 -4.08
C ALA A 77 4.67 -0.77 -3.54
N ARG A 78 5.28 0.24 -4.16
CA ARG A 78 6.54 0.87 -3.77
C ARG A 78 6.35 2.27 -3.19
N TYR A 79 5.41 3.05 -3.73
CA TYR A 79 5.10 4.40 -3.28
C TYR A 79 4.56 4.42 -1.86
N ILE A 80 3.58 3.57 -1.57
CA ILE A 80 2.88 3.52 -0.28
C ILE A 80 3.83 3.17 0.88
N PRO A 81 4.70 2.13 0.79
CA PRO A 81 5.70 1.84 1.81
C PRO A 81 6.62 3.02 2.10
N TYR A 82 7.07 3.74 1.07
CA TYR A 82 7.94 4.88 1.26
C TYR A 82 7.22 6.07 1.90
N HIS A 83 5.96 6.30 1.55
CA HIS A 83 5.14 7.32 2.21
C HIS A 83 4.89 6.98 3.68
N LEU A 84 4.59 5.72 3.98
CA LEU A 84 4.46 5.21 5.35
C LEU A 84 5.75 5.39 6.15
N LYS A 85 6.91 5.07 5.54
CA LYS A 85 8.23 5.33 6.13
C LYS A 85 8.37 6.79 6.55
N ASN A 86 8.03 7.73 5.66
CA ASN A 86 8.12 9.16 5.96
C ASN A 86 7.18 9.58 7.09
N THR A 87 5.95 9.04 7.12
CA THR A 87 4.98 9.29 8.18
C THR A 87 5.50 8.78 9.53
N LEU A 88 5.93 7.52 9.61
CA LEU A 88 6.48 6.94 10.84
C LEU A 88 7.73 7.69 11.31
N GLN A 89 8.66 7.99 10.42
CA GLN A 89 9.86 8.76 10.76
C GLN A 89 9.52 10.15 11.29
N GLY A 90 8.48 10.79 10.72
CA GLY A 90 7.98 12.09 11.16
C GLY A 90 7.38 12.09 12.57
N THR A 91 6.99 10.94 13.13
CA THR A 91 6.49 10.84 14.52
C THR A 91 7.57 11.05 15.56
N GLY A 92 8.83 10.73 15.26
CA GLY A 92 9.95 10.78 16.19
C GLY A 92 9.92 9.72 17.29
N HIS A 93 9.08 8.66 17.16
CA HIS A 93 8.96 7.58 18.15
C HIS A 93 9.86 6.39 17.88
N TRP A 94 10.49 6.33 16.69
CA TRP A 94 11.17 5.15 16.18
C TRP A 94 12.66 5.41 15.98
N GLY A 95 13.43 4.34 15.97
CA GLY A 95 14.81 4.35 15.50
C GLY A 95 14.87 4.59 13.99
N ALA A 96 15.63 3.80 13.27
CA ALA A 96 15.66 3.92 11.82
C ALA A 96 14.40 3.28 11.19
N VAL A 97 13.72 4.04 10.32
CA VAL A 97 12.60 3.54 9.52
C VAL A 97 13.04 3.43 8.07
N ARG A 98 12.97 2.22 7.50
CA ARG A 98 13.50 1.90 6.17
C ARG A 98 12.52 1.10 5.34
N VAL A 99 12.45 1.38 4.03
CA VAL A 99 11.90 0.41 3.09
C VAL A 99 12.99 -0.63 2.84
N VAL A 100 12.65 -1.89 3.05
CA VAL A 100 13.61 -2.99 2.98
C VAL A 100 13.31 -3.90 1.79
N PRO A 101 14.32 -4.30 1.01
CA PRO A 101 14.11 -5.06 -0.22
C PRO A 101 13.73 -6.53 0.03
N SER A 102 13.80 -7.00 1.27
CA SER A 102 13.58 -8.40 1.63
C SER A 102 12.96 -8.52 3.01
N ARG A 103 12.09 -9.54 3.20
CA ARG A 103 11.54 -9.92 4.51
C ARG A 103 12.61 -10.45 5.49
N SER A 104 13.79 -10.77 5.01
CA SER A 104 14.93 -11.17 5.84
C SER A 104 15.70 -10.01 6.46
N ALA A 105 15.23 -8.77 6.29
CA ALA A 105 15.83 -7.63 6.97
C ALA A 105 15.82 -7.83 8.50
N TYR A 106 16.93 -7.48 9.13
CA TYR A 106 17.16 -7.66 10.58
C TYR A 106 16.72 -6.41 11.34
N THR A 107 15.44 -6.08 11.19
CA THR A 107 14.78 -4.97 11.90
C THR A 107 14.03 -5.50 13.10
N ASP A 108 13.78 -4.63 14.08
CA ASP A 108 13.07 -5.00 15.30
C ASP A 108 11.57 -5.22 15.01
N ILE A 109 11.04 -4.44 14.08
CA ILE A 109 9.65 -4.52 13.59
C ILE A 109 9.67 -4.64 12.06
N LEU A 110 8.81 -5.50 11.52
CA LEU A 110 8.59 -5.66 10.09
C LEU A 110 7.13 -5.39 9.75
N ILE A 111 6.91 -4.48 8.80
CA ILE A 111 5.58 -4.13 8.29
C ILE A 111 5.48 -4.62 6.86
N GLY A 112 4.45 -5.41 6.59
CA GLY A 112 4.04 -5.81 5.25
C GLY A 112 2.62 -5.34 4.95
N GLY A 113 2.24 -5.30 3.69
CA GLY A 113 0.88 -4.92 3.31
C GLY A 113 0.45 -5.45 1.96
N GLU A 114 -0.86 -5.36 1.70
CA GLU A 114 -1.50 -5.68 0.43
C GLU A 114 -2.51 -4.58 0.08
N ILE A 115 -2.47 -4.08 -1.14
CA ILE A 115 -3.40 -3.06 -1.62
C ILE A 115 -4.68 -3.75 -2.07
N LYS A 116 -5.80 -3.49 -1.38
CA LYS A 116 -7.10 -4.06 -1.72
C LYS A 116 -7.86 -3.17 -2.69
N GLU A 117 -7.90 -1.87 -2.42
CA GLU A 117 -8.56 -0.87 -3.26
C GLU A 117 -7.68 0.39 -3.35
N SER A 118 -7.60 0.99 -4.54
CA SER A 118 -7.03 2.31 -4.77
C SER A 118 -7.55 2.81 -6.11
N ASP A 119 -8.49 3.75 -6.09
CA ASP A 119 -9.20 4.25 -7.27
C ASP A 119 -9.25 5.78 -7.36
N GLY A 120 -8.49 6.46 -6.49
CA GLY A 120 -8.48 7.91 -6.36
C GLY A 120 -9.56 8.44 -5.41
N GLU A 121 -10.69 7.76 -5.25
CA GLU A 121 -11.73 8.08 -4.26
C GLU A 121 -11.48 7.33 -2.95
N VAL A 122 -11.22 6.03 -3.01
CA VAL A 122 -10.98 5.16 -1.86
C VAL A 122 -9.61 4.52 -1.96
N VAL A 123 -8.95 4.39 -0.82
CA VAL A 123 -7.83 3.48 -0.63
C VAL A 123 -8.16 2.52 0.50
N GLU A 124 -7.86 1.24 0.30
CA GLU A 124 -7.95 0.20 1.32
C GLU A 124 -6.71 -0.68 1.27
N ILE A 125 -6.06 -0.86 2.42
CA ILE A 125 -4.79 -1.59 2.54
C ILE A 125 -4.87 -2.51 3.73
N ASP A 126 -4.59 -3.80 3.52
CA ASP A 126 -4.37 -4.75 4.57
C ASP A 126 -2.91 -4.65 5.03
N ILE A 127 -2.71 -4.43 6.32
CA ILE A 127 -1.39 -4.31 6.94
C ILE A 127 -1.19 -5.48 7.90
N SER A 128 0.01 -6.04 7.89
CA SER A 128 0.50 -7.04 8.83
C SER A 128 1.77 -6.55 9.49
N VAL A 129 1.82 -6.61 10.81
CA VAL A 129 2.98 -6.21 11.61
C VAL A 129 3.48 -7.40 12.40
N ALA A 130 4.78 -7.65 12.33
CA ALA A 130 5.47 -8.67 13.09
C ALA A 130 6.75 -8.13 13.70
N ASP A 131 7.22 -8.76 14.76
CA ASP A 131 8.47 -8.40 15.43
C ASP A 131 9.68 -9.24 14.96
N ALA A 132 10.84 -8.96 15.53
CA ALA A 132 12.08 -9.68 15.24
C ALA A 132 12.03 -11.17 15.59
N ARG A 133 11.23 -11.58 16.56
CA ARG A 133 11.02 -13.00 16.93
C ARG A 133 10.21 -13.75 15.88
N GLY A 134 9.47 -13.04 15.04
CA GLY A 134 8.50 -13.57 14.10
C GLY A 134 7.08 -13.61 14.68
N ASN A 135 6.90 -13.10 15.90
CA ASN A 135 5.59 -12.98 16.51
C ASN A 135 4.75 -11.97 15.73
N HIS A 136 3.54 -12.39 15.37
CA HIS A 136 2.59 -11.56 14.66
C HIS A 136 1.83 -10.67 15.64
N TRP A 137 2.08 -9.36 15.61
CA TRP A 137 1.45 -8.43 16.52
C TRP A 137 -0.01 -8.18 16.18
N PHE A 138 -0.28 -7.80 14.93
CA PHE A 138 -1.63 -7.61 14.43
C PHE A 138 -1.69 -7.57 12.89
N SER A 139 -2.89 -7.89 12.39
CA SER A 139 -3.30 -7.56 11.02
C SER A 139 -4.53 -6.68 11.08
N LYS A 140 -4.55 -5.61 10.28
CA LYS A 140 -5.67 -4.67 10.24
C LYS A 140 -5.80 -4.05 8.86
N THR A 141 -7.05 -3.91 8.41
CA THR A 141 -7.39 -3.16 7.20
C THR A 141 -7.51 -1.68 7.56
N TYR A 142 -6.79 -0.83 6.84
CA TYR A 142 -6.87 0.62 6.93
C TYR A 142 -7.46 1.17 5.66
N SER A 143 -8.41 2.10 5.80
CA SER A 143 -9.07 2.70 4.66
C SER A 143 -9.24 4.21 4.83
N ALA A 144 -9.25 4.93 3.71
CA ALA A 144 -9.60 6.33 3.65
C ALA A 144 -10.40 6.64 2.39
N GLN A 145 -11.35 7.56 2.52
CA GLN A 145 -12.11 8.11 1.41
C GLN A 145 -11.76 9.58 1.23
N THR A 146 -11.48 9.98 -0.01
CA THR A 146 -11.13 11.36 -0.33
C THR A 146 -12.38 12.22 -0.47
N GLY A 147 -12.33 13.45 0.05
CA GLY A 147 -13.35 14.48 -0.14
C GLY A 147 -13.06 15.38 -1.35
N LEU A 148 -13.95 16.35 -1.61
CA LEU A 148 -13.75 17.35 -2.67
C LEU A 148 -12.49 18.20 -2.46
N SER A 149 -12.13 18.47 -1.20
CA SER A 149 -10.94 19.26 -0.82
C SER A 149 -9.63 18.50 -0.96
N SER A 150 -9.66 17.17 -1.02
CA SER A 150 -8.46 16.32 -1.00
C SER A 150 -7.52 16.56 -2.19
N TYR A 151 -8.07 17.03 -3.31
CA TYR A 151 -7.31 17.34 -4.54
C TYR A 151 -7.37 18.83 -4.91
N SER A 152 -7.73 19.72 -3.95
CA SER A 152 -7.77 21.15 -4.21
C SER A 152 -6.35 21.75 -4.32
N GLU A 153 -6.19 22.79 -5.15
CA GLU A 153 -4.91 23.48 -5.32
C GLU A 153 -4.43 24.20 -4.04
N ASN A 154 -5.35 24.49 -3.12
CA ASN A 154 -5.06 25.17 -1.85
C ASN A 154 -4.66 24.22 -0.72
N ARG A 155 -4.71 22.90 -0.95
CA ARG A 155 -4.27 21.92 0.05
C ARG A 155 -2.74 21.95 0.18
N ASP A 156 -2.25 21.75 1.40
CA ASP A 156 -0.81 21.53 1.61
C ASP A 156 -0.37 20.28 0.82
N ARG A 157 0.48 20.49 -0.18
CA ARG A 157 1.00 19.41 -1.04
C ARG A 157 1.83 18.38 -0.29
N ARG A 158 2.17 18.64 0.97
CA ARG A 158 2.86 17.70 1.85
C ARG A 158 1.92 16.65 2.43
N GLN A 159 0.61 16.93 2.45
CA GLN A 159 -0.39 15.99 2.92
C GLN A 159 -0.90 15.14 1.75
N ASP A 160 -0.67 13.84 1.83
CA ASP A 160 -1.24 12.90 0.85
C ASP A 160 -2.78 12.89 0.97
N PRO A 161 -3.53 12.78 -0.14
CA PRO A 161 -4.99 12.61 -0.09
C PRO A 161 -5.46 11.46 0.81
N TYR A 162 -4.64 10.44 0.99
CA TYR A 162 -4.88 9.28 1.86
C TYR A 162 -4.15 9.34 3.21
N GLN A 163 -3.69 10.53 3.65
CA GLN A 163 -2.87 10.68 4.86
C GLN A 163 -3.48 10.03 6.10
N LYS A 164 -4.82 9.97 6.18
CA LYS A 164 -5.54 9.31 7.28
C LYS A 164 -5.06 7.86 7.50
N VAL A 165 -4.91 7.07 6.43
CA VAL A 165 -4.47 5.66 6.52
C VAL A 165 -3.12 5.55 7.20
N PHE A 166 -2.18 6.41 6.80
CA PHE A 166 -0.82 6.40 7.33
C PHE A 166 -0.76 6.89 8.78
N ASN A 167 -1.59 7.89 9.12
CA ASN A 167 -1.68 8.39 10.49
C ASN A 167 -2.34 7.35 11.43
N ASP A 168 -3.43 6.70 10.98
CA ASP A 168 -4.09 5.66 11.75
C ASP A 168 -3.14 4.51 12.06
N LEU A 169 -2.40 4.02 11.04
CA LEU A 169 -1.43 2.94 11.22
C LEU A 169 -0.29 3.36 12.15
N ALA A 170 0.27 4.56 11.97
CA ALA A 170 1.36 5.05 12.81
C ALA A 170 0.91 5.20 14.28
N ASN A 171 -0.31 5.68 14.50
CA ASN A 171 -0.88 5.81 15.83
C ASN A 171 -1.16 4.45 16.49
N ASP A 172 -1.74 3.50 15.74
CA ASP A 172 -2.01 2.14 16.24
C ASP A 172 -0.70 1.44 16.65
N LEU A 173 0.33 1.52 15.78
CA LEU A 173 1.64 0.94 16.09
C LEU A 173 2.25 1.58 17.33
N ARG A 174 2.14 2.91 17.47
CA ARG A 174 2.60 3.61 18.66
C ARG A 174 1.87 3.16 19.91
N VAL A 175 0.54 3.02 19.85
CA VAL A 175 -0.28 2.55 20.98
C VAL A 175 0.10 1.13 21.37
N PHE A 176 0.35 0.25 20.38
CA PHE A 176 0.78 -1.12 20.61
C PHE A 176 2.11 -1.15 21.36
N VAL A 177 3.16 -0.52 20.81
CA VAL A 177 4.51 -0.55 21.39
C VAL A 177 4.58 0.15 22.76
N LYS A 178 3.78 1.19 22.98
CA LYS A 178 3.71 1.86 24.30
C LYS A 178 3.29 0.92 25.43
N ASN A 179 2.56 -0.14 25.11
CA ASN A 179 2.08 -1.11 26.10
C ASN A 179 3.07 -2.28 26.33
N LEU A 180 4.16 -2.37 25.55
CA LEU A 180 5.19 -3.37 25.75
C LEU A 180 6.06 -3.03 26.98
N PRO A 181 6.43 -4.02 27.80
CA PRO A 181 7.42 -3.83 28.85
C PRO A 181 8.78 -3.42 28.28
N PRO A 182 9.58 -2.60 29.00
CA PRO A 182 10.93 -2.24 28.55
C PRO A 182 11.84 -3.43 28.31
N GLU A 183 11.69 -4.48 29.07
CA GLU A 183 12.45 -5.73 28.93
C GLU A 183 12.17 -6.40 27.60
N GLU A 184 10.93 -6.41 27.14
CA GLU A 184 10.53 -6.98 25.86
C GLU A 184 11.10 -6.17 24.68
N ILE A 185 11.09 -4.83 24.77
CA ILE A 185 11.73 -3.96 23.78
C ILE A 185 13.23 -4.27 23.66
N HIS A 186 13.88 -4.47 24.78
CA HIS A 186 15.31 -4.81 24.81
C HIS A 186 15.56 -6.20 24.18
N GLU A 187 14.73 -7.18 24.52
CA GLU A 187 14.81 -8.54 23.97
C GLU A 187 14.61 -8.55 22.45
N LEU A 188 13.63 -7.81 21.91
CA LEU A 188 13.41 -7.69 20.45
C LEU A 188 14.66 -7.21 19.73
N ARG A 189 15.34 -6.19 20.26
CA ARG A 189 16.58 -5.66 19.68
C ARG A 189 17.71 -6.70 19.74
N GLN A 190 17.80 -7.48 20.83
CA GLN A 190 18.77 -8.58 20.95
C GLN A 190 18.47 -9.70 19.95
N VAL A 191 17.22 -10.08 19.78
CA VAL A 191 16.83 -11.10 18.77
C VAL A 191 17.17 -10.61 17.37
N ALA A 192 16.87 -9.36 17.00
CA ALA A 192 17.23 -8.79 15.70
C ALA A 192 18.75 -8.81 15.46
N GLU A 193 19.56 -8.52 16.50
CA GLU A 193 21.01 -8.60 16.42
C GLU A 193 21.50 -10.04 16.25
N LEU A 194 20.97 -10.97 17.05
CA LEU A 194 21.34 -12.39 16.98
C LEU A 194 20.91 -13.06 15.68
N LYS A 195 19.78 -12.69 15.10
CA LYS A 195 19.38 -13.14 13.76
C LYS A 195 20.42 -12.76 12.72
N PHE A 196 20.93 -11.52 12.78
CA PHE A 196 22.00 -11.09 11.90
C PHE A 196 23.27 -11.91 12.11
N PHE A 197 23.68 -12.13 13.36
CA PHE A 197 24.85 -12.91 13.70
C PHE A 197 24.73 -14.36 13.25
N ALA A 198 23.56 -14.99 13.49
CA ALA A 198 23.29 -16.37 13.08
C ALA A 198 23.30 -16.55 11.56
N ASP A 199 22.88 -15.52 10.79
CA ASP A 199 22.94 -15.59 9.34
C ASP A 199 24.36 -15.32 8.80
N MET A 200 25.13 -14.44 9.42
CA MET A 200 26.51 -14.17 9.01
C MET A 200 27.48 -15.28 9.44
N ALA A 201 27.28 -15.87 10.60
CA ALA A 201 28.17 -16.84 11.22
C ALA A 201 27.36 -18.01 11.83
N PRO A 202 26.68 -18.82 11.01
CA PRO A 202 25.76 -19.86 11.49
C PRO A 202 26.42 -20.90 12.39
N LEU A 203 27.68 -21.25 12.14
CA LEU A 203 28.43 -22.21 12.98
C LEU A 203 28.69 -21.67 14.40
N ALA A 204 28.85 -20.36 14.56
CA ALA A 204 29.14 -19.76 15.85
C ALA A 204 27.87 -19.34 16.61
N TYR A 205 26.87 -18.81 15.90
CA TYR A 205 25.70 -18.17 16.51
C TYR A 205 24.35 -18.81 16.16
N GLY A 206 24.31 -19.82 15.28
CA GLY A 206 23.07 -20.47 14.88
C GLY A 206 22.29 -21.11 16.03
N GLU A 207 22.98 -21.58 17.08
CA GLU A 207 22.37 -22.16 18.27
C GLU A 207 22.05 -21.15 19.38
N HIS A 208 22.26 -19.84 19.15
CA HIS A 208 21.92 -18.79 20.10
C HIS A 208 20.43 -18.46 20.10
N LEU A 209 19.74 -18.79 19.02
CA LEU A 209 18.30 -18.68 18.85
C LEU A 209 17.72 -20.07 18.59
N ALA A 210 16.55 -20.33 19.17
CA ALA A 210 15.76 -21.52 18.86
C ALA A 210 14.31 -21.10 18.58
N LYS A 211 13.61 -21.92 17.78
CA LYS A 211 12.17 -21.76 17.61
C LYS A 211 11.44 -22.46 18.72
N ASP A 212 10.47 -21.80 19.30
CA ASP A 212 9.52 -22.37 20.24
C ASP A 212 8.45 -23.22 19.51
N GLU A 213 7.41 -23.66 20.25
CA GLU A 213 6.31 -24.47 19.73
C GLU A 213 5.44 -23.72 18.71
N ASP A 214 5.36 -22.40 18.80
CA ASP A 214 4.62 -21.50 17.91
C ASP A 214 5.44 -21.08 16.69
N GLY A 215 6.74 -21.40 16.70
CA GLY A 215 7.68 -21.09 15.61
C GLY A 215 8.36 -19.74 15.76
N GLU A 216 8.18 -19.08 16.90
CA GLU A 216 8.81 -17.82 17.29
C GLU A 216 10.25 -18.06 17.76
N LEU A 217 11.11 -17.06 17.61
CA LEU A 217 12.53 -17.15 17.99
C LEU A 217 12.73 -16.69 19.43
N ASP A 218 13.23 -17.60 20.25
CA ASP A 218 13.67 -17.33 21.60
C ASP A 218 15.19 -17.31 21.73
N ILE A 219 15.70 -16.49 22.64
CA ILE A 219 17.12 -16.44 22.98
C ILE A 219 17.47 -17.62 23.88
N VAL A 220 18.23 -18.56 23.36
CA VAL A 220 18.76 -19.71 24.15
C VAL A 220 19.92 -19.27 25.01
N ARG A 221 20.80 -18.45 24.46
CA ARG A 221 21.98 -17.90 25.14
C ARG A 221 22.46 -16.62 24.47
N LEU A 222 22.98 -15.71 25.24
CA LEU A 222 23.67 -14.53 24.72
C LEU A 222 25.14 -14.87 24.40
N PRO A 223 25.79 -14.13 23.47
CA PRO A 223 27.23 -14.20 23.27
C PRO A 223 27.98 -13.87 24.56
N ALA A 224 29.23 -14.36 24.65
CA ALA A 224 30.08 -14.03 25.79
C ALA A 224 30.37 -12.51 25.86
N GLU A 225 30.46 -12.00 27.08
CA GLU A 225 30.90 -10.61 27.27
C GLU A 225 32.32 -10.44 26.69
N ASN A 226 32.53 -9.37 25.95
CA ASN A 226 33.81 -9.03 25.30
C ASN A 226 34.27 -10.05 24.24
N ASP A 227 33.36 -10.72 23.58
CA ASP A 227 33.69 -11.56 22.43
C ASP A 227 34.09 -10.67 21.23
N PRO A 228 35.36 -10.75 20.76
CA PRO A 228 35.84 -9.94 19.62
C PRO A 228 35.05 -10.20 18.33
N SER A 229 34.47 -11.40 18.18
CA SER A 229 33.64 -11.75 17.01
C SER A 229 32.34 -10.97 16.99
N VAL A 230 31.76 -10.69 18.16
CA VAL A 230 30.56 -9.84 18.28
C VAL A 230 30.81 -8.42 17.81
N ASP A 231 31.91 -7.81 18.26
CA ASP A 231 32.26 -6.45 17.84
C ASP A 231 32.48 -6.37 16.32
N ARG A 232 33.08 -7.42 15.74
CA ARG A 232 33.24 -7.51 14.31
C ARG A 232 31.91 -7.64 13.57
N LEU A 233 31.02 -8.51 14.01
CA LEU A 233 29.68 -8.68 13.44
C LEU A 233 28.84 -7.41 13.55
N ARG A 234 28.99 -6.64 14.63
CA ARG A 234 28.38 -5.30 14.75
C ARG A 234 28.91 -4.33 13.71
N GLN A 235 30.22 -4.31 13.45
CA GLN A 235 30.80 -3.48 12.39
C GLN A 235 30.28 -3.89 11.00
N ILE A 236 30.11 -5.19 10.74
CA ILE A 236 29.53 -5.69 9.50
C ILE A 236 28.05 -5.29 9.41
N ARG A 237 27.31 -5.37 10.50
CA ARG A 237 25.91 -4.93 10.57
C ARG A 237 25.77 -3.43 10.26
N GLU A 238 26.66 -2.60 10.75
CA GLU A 238 26.65 -1.17 10.39
C GLU A 238 26.91 -0.92 8.90
N ARG A 239 27.79 -1.70 8.28
CA ARG A 239 27.99 -1.65 6.82
C ARG A 239 26.75 -2.10 6.04
N ASP A 240 26.07 -3.15 6.52
CA ASP A 240 24.81 -3.62 5.96
C ASP A 240 23.74 -2.51 6.02
N ARG A 241 23.60 -1.84 7.16
CA ARG A 241 22.70 -0.70 7.32
C ARG A 241 22.96 0.44 6.34
N LEU A 242 24.21 0.78 6.10
CA LEU A 242 24.59 1.82 5.11
C LEU A 242 24.16 1.44 3.69
N VAL A 243 24.26 0.16 3.33
CA VAL A 243 23.79 -0.32 2.02
C VAL A 243 22.27 -0.25 1.92
N VAL A 244 21.55 -0.65 2.97
CA VAL A 244 20.09 -0.49 3.02
C VAL A 244 19.69 0.99 2.92
N ASP A 245 20.41 1.90 3.56
CA ASP A 245 20.18 3.35 3.45
C ASP A 245 20.38 3.85 2.01
N THR A 246 21.40 3.35 1.31
CA THR A 246 21.60 3.67 -0.11
C THR A 246 20.46 3.14 -0.98
N LEU A 247 19.92 1.96 -0.67
CA LEU A 247 18.74 1.44 -1.36
C LEU A 247 17.50 2.29 -1.07
N ASN A 248 17.36 2.83 0.14
CA ASN A 248 16.28 3.77 0.45
C ASN A 248 16.32 5.05 -0.38
N GLU A 249 17.51 5.53 -0.79
CA GLU A 249 17.62 6.64 -1.74
C GLU A 249 17.03 6.29 -3.11
N HIS A 250 17.15 5.04 -3.55
CA HIS A 250 16.51 4.57 -4.77
C HIS A 250 14.98 4.63 -4.65
N TYR A 251 14.41 4.15 -3.56
CA TYR A 251 12.97 4.29 -3.28
C TYR A 251 12.55 5.76 -3.17
N ALA A 252 13.38 6.63 -2.59
CA ALA A 252 13.12 8.07 -2.53
C ALA A 252 13.01 8.68 -3.92
N ASN A 253 13.96 8.38 -4.80
CA ASN A 253 13.97 8.90 -6.17
C ASN A 253 12.72 8.46 -6.94
N PHE A 254 12.29 7.21 -6.77
CA PHE A 254 11.05 6.72 -7.34
C PHE A 254 9.84 7.47 -6.78
N TYR A 255 9.71 7.55 -5.45
CA TYR A 255 8.62 8.22 -4.76
C TYR A 255 8.44 9.67 -5.23
N TYR A 256 9.52 10.44 -5.26
CA TYR A 256 9.46 11.83 -5.72
C TYR A 256 9.25 11.94 -7.24
N GLY A 257 9.79 11.00 -8.00
CA GLY A 257 9.65 10.95 -9.46
C GLY A 257 8.21 10.75 -9.91
N ILE A 258 7.45 9.86 -9.24
CA ILE A 258 6.05 9.60 -9.60
C ILE A 258 5.04 10.52 -8.90
N ALA A 259 5.45 11.33 -7.92
CA ALA A 259 4.53 12.10 -7.07
C ALA A 259 3.54 12.96 -7.87
N ILE A 260 4.01 13.67 -8.90
CA ILE A 260 3.17 14.55 -9.72
C ILE A 260 2.23 13.74 -10.64
N PRO A 261 2.71 12.81 -11.49
CA PRO A 261 1.81 12.03 -12.35
C PRO A 261 0.85 11.16 -11.53
N TYR A 262 1.27 10.62 -10.39
CA TYR A 262 0.41 9.83 -9.52
C TYR A 262 -0.70 10.67 -8.85
N HIS A 263 -0.38 11.88 -8.37
CA HIS A 263 -1.39 12.80 -7.86
C HIS A 263 -2.41 13.17 -8.95
N SER A 264 -1.95 13.47 -10.16
CA SER A 264 -2.81 13.81 -11.29
C SER A 264 -3.69 12.63 -11.70
N TRP A 265 -3.12 11.43 -11.75
CA TRP A 265 -3.88 10.21 -12.03
C TRP A 265 -4.99 10.00 -10.97
N ARG A 266 -4.66 10.05 -9.67
CA ARG A 266 -5.65 9.89 -8.59
C ARG A 266 -6.81 10.89 -8.69
N LYS A 267 -6.50 12.15 -9.04
CA LYS A 267 -7.53 13.18 -9.23
C LYS A 267 -8.49 12.81 -10.35
N VAL A 268 -7.98 12.44 -11.52
CA VAL A 268 -8.79 12.04 -12.69
C VAL A 268 -9.56 10.77 -12.41
N SER A 269 -8.91 9.74 -11.84
CA SER A 269 -9.51 8.47 -11.48
C SER A 269 -10.69 8.65 -10.51
N ARG A 270 -10.52 9.49 -9.48
CA ARG A 270 -11.59 9.84 -8.55
C ARG A 270 -12.82 10.40 -9.26
N GLU A 271 -12.61 11.35 -10.17
CA GLU A 271 -13.71 11.95 -10.93
C GLU A 271 -14.43 10.91 -11.81
N GLU A 272 -13.70 10.00 -12.42
CA GLU A 272 -14.27 8.90 -13.21
C GLU A 272 -15.04 7.91 -12.32
N THR A 273 -14.48 7.53 -11.18
CA THR A 273 -15.12 6.60 -10.21
C THR A 273 -16.43 7.16 -9.69
N ILE A 274 -16.47 8.43 -9.28
CA ILE A 274 -17.68 9.09 -8.82
C ILE A 274 -18.73 9.14 -9.92
N ASN A 275 -18.35 9.55 -11.14
CA ASN A 275 -19.26 9.59 -12.28
C ASN A 275 -19.83 8.19 -12.61
N TYR A 276 -18.99 7.17 -12.63
CA TYR A 276 -19.42 5.79 -12.85
C TYR A 276 -20.41 5.32 -11.78
N ARG A 277 -20.13 5.57 -10.50
CA ARG A 277 -21.02 5.22 -9.39
C ARG A 277 -22.36 5.97 -9.49
N GLN A 278 -22.38 7.24 -9.88
CA GLN A 278 -23.59 8.02 -10.11
C GLN A 278 -24.44 7.46 -11.26
N VAL A 279 -23.81 7.14 -12.40
CA VAL A 279 -24.49 6.54 -13.54
C VAL A 279 -25.09 5.18 -13.17
N LYS A 280 -24.33 4.35 -12.46
CA LYS A 280 -24.79 3.03 -11.99
C LYS A 280 -25.96 3.17 -11.00
N ARG A 281 -25.90 4.11 -10.06
CA ARG A 281 -27.01 4.40 -9.12
C ARG A 281 -28.25 4.89 -9.87
N SER A 282 -28.10 5.81 -10.83
CA SER A 282 -29.24 6.32 -11.62
C SER A 282 -29.86 5.26 -12.51
N ALA A 283 -29.05 4.39 -13.13
CA ALA A 283 -29.54 3.25 -13.92
C ALA A 283 -30.31 2.24 -13.04
N MET A 284 -29.82 1.95 -11.84
CA MET A 284 -30.51 1.06 -10.89
C MET A 284 -31.84 1.67 -10.44
N LEU A 285 -31.88 2.97 -10.12
CA LEU A 285 -33.11 3.67 -9.75
C LEU A 285 -34.11 3.70 -10.91
N GLN A 286 -33.69 3.93 -12.14
CA GLN A 286 -34.53 3.88 -13.32
C GLN A 286 -35.09 2.48 -13.55
N THR A 287 -34.30 1.43 -13.31
CA THR A 287 -34.75 0.04 -13.41
C THR A 287 -35.82 -0.29 -12.34
N LEU A 288 -35.61 0.17 -11.09
CA LEU A 288 -36.57 0.01 -10.01
C LEU A 288 -37.86 0.77 -10.29
N ILE A 289 -37.79 2.03 -10.74
CA ILE A 289 -38.98 2.82 -11.11
C ILE A 289 -39.70 2.16 -12.29
N GLY A 290 -38.98 1.68 -13.29
CA GLY A 290 -39.51 0.94 -14.42
C GLY A 290 -40.25 -0.32 -13.99
N ALA A 291 -39.71 -1.10 -13.07
CA ALA A 291 -40.33 -2.30 -12.51
C ALA A 291 -41.60 -1.98 -11.71
N VAL A 292 -41.59 -0.90 -10.92
CA VAL A 292 -42.77 -0.46 -10.16
C VAL A 292 -43.92 0.02 -11.09
N VAL A 293 -43.54 0.75 -12.17
CA VAL A 293 -44.53 1.21 -13.17
C VAL A 293 -45.14 0.04 -13.93
N VAL A 294 -44.34 -0.97 -14.30
CA VAL A 294 -44.86 -2.20 -14.95
C VAL A 294 -45.77 -3.00 -14.00
N ALA A 295 -45.36 -3.20 -12.75
CA ALA A 295 -46.17 -3.90 -11.76
C ALA A 295 -47.44 -3.12 -11.42
N GLY A 296 -47.37 -1.79 -11.30
CA GLY A 296 -48.56 -0.94 -11.08
C GLY A 296 -49.53 -0.91 -12.28
N SER A 297 -49.00 -1.00 -13.52
CA SER A 297 -49.84 -1.03 -14.72
C SER A 297 -50.56 -2.36 -14.96
N LEU A 298 -50.05 -3.43 -14.38
CA LEU A 298 -50.73 -4.75 -14.39
C LEU A 298 -51.83 -4.84 -13.34
N ALA A 299 -51.79 -3.98 -12.30
CA ALA A 299 -52.83 -3.98 -11.24
C ALA A 299 -54.05 -3.07 -11.56
N VAL A 300 -53.97 -2.24 -12.63
CA VAL A 300 -55.06 -1.34 -13.04
C VAL A 300 -55.52 -1.75 -14.44
N ASP A 301 -56.42 -2.70 -14.50
CA ASP A 301 -57.19 -3.03 -15.71
C ASP A 301 -58.38 -2.08 -15.83
N THR A 302 -58.19 -0.95 -16.52
CA THR A 302 -59.30 -0.11 -17.02
C THR A 302 -58.94 0.36 -18.42
N GLY A 303 -59.78 -0.10 -19.38
CA GLY A 303 -59.66 0.14 -20.79
C GLY A 303 -59.39 1.58 -21.20
N ASP A 304 -58.64 1.66 -22.28
CA ASP A 304 -58.37 2.84 -23.13
C ASP A 304 -57.27 3.78 -22.69
N SER A 305 -56.00 3.39 -22.97
CA SER A 305 -54.88 4.36 -22.87
C SER A 305 -53.67 4.09 -23.78
N SER A 306 -53.93 3.64 -24.99
CA SER A 306 -52.85 3.39 -25.98
C SER A 306 -52.10 4.67 -26.46
N ARG A 307 -52.68 5.87 -26.32
CA ARG A 307 -52.08 7.13 -26.75
C ARG A 307 -51.16 7.74 -25.69
N SER A 308 -51.44 7.59 -24.40
CA SER A 308 -50.58 8.10 -23.31
C SER A 308 -49.25 7.34 -23.20
N ARG A 309 -49.24 6.03 -23.44
CA ARG A 309 -48.01 5.20 -23.40
C ARG A 309 -47.00 5.58 -24.46
N ARG A 310 -47.42 5.97 -25.66
CA ARG A 310 -46.50 6.39 -26.75
C ARG A 310 -45.81 7.74 -26.46
N ARG A 311 -46.51 8.71 -25.86
CA ARG A 311 -45.93 10.01 -25.51
C ARG A 311 -44.94 9.91 -24.34
N MET A 312 -45.22 9.07 -23.35
CA MET A 312 -44.35 8.86 -22.19
C MET A 312 -43.04 8.12 -22.59
N LYS A 313 -43.12 7.14 -23.50
CA LYS A 313 -41.96 6.43 -24.02
C LYS A 313 -41.07 7.31 -24.88
N GLY A 314 -41.63 8.22 -25.67
CA GLY A 314 -40.86 9.16 -26.49
C GLY A 314 -40.08 10.23 -25.66
N ASN A 315 -40.70 10.73 -24.59
CA ASN A 315 -40.04 11.74 -23.73
C ASN A 315 -38.94 11.13 -22.87
N LEU A 316 -39.12 9.94 -22.33
CA LEU A 316 -38.10 9.23 -21.55
C LEU A 316 -36.89 8.84 -22.43
N GLN A 317 -37.13 8.49 -23.70
CA GLN A 317 -36.05 8.13 -24.62
C GLN A 317 -35.22 9.34 -25.07
N ASN A 318 -35.83 10.53 -25.22
CA ASN A 318 -35.14 11.75 -25.62
C ASN A 318 -34.30 12.39 -24.47
N ILE A 319 -34.76 12.25 -23.21
CA ILE A 319 -33.97 12.72 -22.04
C ILE A 319 -32.76 11.81 -21.82
N ALA A 320 -32.92 10.48 -21.94
CA ALA A 320 -31.81 9.55 -21.78
C ALA A 320 -30.72 9.66 -22.86
N ILE A 321 -31.09 10.04 -24.08
CA ILE A 321 -30.13 10.18 -25.18
C ILE A 321 -29.32 11.49 -25.06
N GLY A 322 -29.95 12.60 -24.62
CA GLY A 322 -29.27 13.89 -24.51
C GLY A 322 -28.19 13.93 -23.44
N GLU A 323 -28.48 13.41 -22.26
CA GLU A 323 -27.51 13.33 -21.16
C GLU A 323 -26.45 12.23 -21.35
N GLY A 324 -26.82 11.12 -22.03
CA GLY A 324 -25.92 10.03 -22.35
C GLY A 324 -24.78 10.42 -23.32
N ILE A 325 -25.07 11.30 -24.30
CA ILE A 325 -24.05 11.76 -25.26
C ILE A 325 -23.04 12.70 -24.60
N GLN A 326 -23.49 13.56 -23.71
CA GLN A 326 -22.60 14.52 -23.02
C GLN A 326 -21.71 13.81 -21.99
N THR A 327 -22.22 12.80 -21.31
CA THR A 327 -21.44 11.93 -20.42
C THR A 327 -20.47 11.03 -21.20
N MET A 328 -20.85 10.50 -22.36
CA MET A 328 -19.91 9.75 -23.20
C MET A 328 -18.76 10.61 -23.74
N MET A 329 -19.03 11.83 -24.21
CA MET A 329 -17.97 12.72 -24.71
C MET A 329 -17.02 13.20 -23.61
N SER A 330 -17.51 13.48 -22.40
CA SER A 330 -16.65 13.85 -21.26
C SER A 330 -15.84 12.65 -20.75
N GLY A 331 -16.38 11.44 -20.81
CA GLY A 331 -15.68 10.21 -20.47
C GLY A 331 -14.54 9.90 -21.44
N PHE A 332 -14.69 10.21 -22.74
CA PHE A 332 -13.65 9.95 -23.72
C PHE A 332 -12.41 10.85 -23.55
N THR A 333 -12.61 12.13 -23.21
CA THR A 333 -11.51 13.08 -22.98
C THR A 333 -10.74 12.75 -21.69
N ARG A 334 -11.46 12.39 -20.62
CA ARG A 334 -10.87 12.03 -19.34
C ARG A 334 -10.13 10.69 -19.37
N ARG A 335 -10.64 9.69 -20.11
CA ARG A 335 -9.91 8.44 -20.36
C ARG A 335 -8.59 8.67 -21.09
N SER A 336 -8.52 9.63 -22.01
CA SER A 336 -7.27 9.99 -22.68
C SER A 336 -6.27 10.65 -21.73
N GLU A 337 -6.72 11.51 -20.82
CA GLU A 337 -5.87 12.11 -19.77
C GLU A 337 -5.40 11.06 -18.77
N ALA A 338 -6.29 10.19 -18.30
CA ALA A 338 -5.93 9.08 -17.39
C ALA A 338 -4.87 8.17 -18.03
N LYS A 339 -5.02 7.80 -19.30
CA LYS A 339 -4.05 6.97 -20.03
C LYS A 339 -2.67 7.62 -20.14
N MET A 340 -2.56 8.92 -20.30
CA MET A 340 -1.25 9.60 -20.32
C MET A 340 -0.55 9.52 -18.95
N HIS A 341 -1.29 9.65 -17.87
CA HIS A 341 -0.73 9.51 -16.51
C HIS A 341 -0.32 8.08 -16.21
N VAL A 342 -1.15 7.09 -16.60
CA VAL A 342 -0.82 5.66 -16.47
C VAL A 342 0.47 5.34 -17.24
N GLU A 343 0.61 5.83 -18.47
CA GLU A 343 1.80 5.60 -19.28
C GLU A 343 3.07 6.20 -18.64
N SER A 344 2.98 7.43 -18.11
CA SER A 344 4.11 8.06 -17.40
C SER A 344 4.50 7.30 -16.13
N ILE A 345 3.52 6.79 -15.40
CA ILE A 345 3.77 6.00 -14.19
C ILE A 345 4.34 4.64 -14.55
N ARG A 346 3.83 4.02 -15.63
CA ARG A 346 4.35 2.75 -16.16
C ARG A 346 5.83 2.87 -16.52
N GLU A 347 6.21 3.88 -17.28
CA GLU A 347 7.59 4.12 -17.70
C GLU A 347 8.54 4.28 -16.48
N LEU A 348 8.11 5.06 -15.49
CA LEU A 348 8.88 5.25 -14.25
C LEU A 348 8.95 3.97 -13.41
N SER A 349 7.86 3.20 -13.35
CA SER A 349 7.80 1.93 -12.62
C SER A 349 8.66 0.85 -13.28
N GLU A 350 8.64 0.75 -14.60
CA GLU A 350 9.49 -0.16 -15.37
C GLU A 350 10.98 0.22 -15.21
N SER A 351 11.30 1.51 -15.29
CA SER A 351 12.66 2.01 -15.03
C SER A 351 13.15 1.67 -13.64
N PHE A 352 12.29 1.77 -12.62
CA PHE A 352 12.63 1.35 -11.26
C PHE A 352 12.86 -0.16 -11.15
N GLY A 353 11.97 -0.96 -11.77
CA GLY A 353 12.03 -2.42 -11.70
C GLY A 353 13.13 -3.05 -12.55
N ALA A 354 13.58 -2.36 -13.61
CA ALA A 354 14.57 -2.91 -14.54
C ALA A 354 15.97 -2.98 -13.94
N GLU A 355 16.47 -1.87 -13.41
CA GLU A 355 17.78 -1.80 -12.79
C GLU A 355 17.87 -0.63 -11.80
N ALA A 356 18.15 -0.92 -10.53
CA ALA A 356 18.57 0.12 -9.61
C ALA A 356 19.94 0.68 -10.04
N ALA A 357 20.18 1.96 -9.81
CA ALA A 357 21.49 2.53 -10.08
C ALA A 357 22.59 1.64 -9.48
N PRO A 358 23.61 1.23 -10.29
CA PRO A 358 24.63 0.31 -9.81
C PRO A 358 25.33 0.87 -8.57
N MET A 359 25.35 0.10 -7.50
CA MET A 359 26.02 0.48 -6.26
C MET A 359 27.49 0.09 -6.33
N VAL A 360 28.36 1.01 -5.98
CA VAL A 360 29.81 0.75 -5.88
C VAL A 360 30.16 0.68 -4.40
N VAL A 361 30.59 -0.49 -3.96
CA VAL A 361 31.02 -0.74 -2.59
C VAL A 361 32.51 -1.02 -2.56
N THR A 362 33.25 -0.42 -1.62
CA THR A 362 34.66 -0.70 -1.42
C THR A 362 34.83 -1.47 -0.13
N VAL A 363 35.35 -2.68 -0.25
CA VAL A 363 35.60 -3.57 0.87
C VAL A 363 37.01 -4.10 0.78
N GLU A 364 37.78 -4.00 1.88
CA GLU A 364 39.18 -4.45 1.97
C GLU A 364 40.10 -3.91 0.85
N GLY A 365 39.80 -2.70 0.34
CA GLY A 365 40.55 -2.08 -0.74
C GLY A 365 40.15 -2.57 -2.14
N GLU A 366 39.27 -3.55 -2.26
CA GLU A 366 38.65 -3.96 -3.52
C GLU A 366 37.33 -3.22 -3.77
N THR A 367 37.17 -2.71 -4.97
CA THR A 367 35.93 -2.07 -5.40
C THR A 367 35.06 -3.08 -6.12
N ARG A 368 33.85 -3.32 -5.60
CA ARG A 368 32.85 -4.21 -6.21
C ARG A 368 31.67 -3.38 -6.69
N ARG A 369 31.18 -3.71 -7.87
CA ARG A 369 29.98 -3.09 -8.46
C ARG A 369 28.82 -4.06 -8.35
N LEU A 370 27.78 -3.66 -7.61
CA LEU A 370 26.53 -4.40 -7.49
C LEU A 370 25.56 -3.88 -8.56
N THR A 371 24.91 -4.79 -9.27
CA THR A 371 23.99 -4.47 -10.40
C THR A 371 22.70 -5.27 -10.30
N GLY A 372 21.70 -4.86 -11.06
CA GLY A 372 20.37 -5.46 -11.06
C GLY A 372 19.36 -4.69 -10.21
N THR A 373 18.24 -5.32 -9.88
CA THR A 373 17.22 -4.72 -9.02
C THR A 373 17.74 -4.43 -7.61
N ALA A 374 17.05 -3.59 -6.85
CA ALA A 374 17.40 -3.30 -5.46
C ALA A 374 17.54 -4.58 -4.62
N ALA A 375 16.64 -5.54 -4.80
CA ALA A 375 16.69 -6.85 -4.13
C ALA A 375 17.92 -7.65 -4.58
N ALA A 376 18.24 -7.70 -5.87
CA ALA A 376 19.39 -8.44 -6.40
C ALA A 376 20.71 -7.82 -5.93
N GLN A 377 20.81 -6.50 -5.86
CA GLN A 377 21.98 -5.80 -5.31
C GLN A 377 22.15 -6.11 -3.83
N TYR A 378 21.05 -6.11 -3.06
CA TYR A 378 21.08 -6.45 -1.64
C TYR A 378 21.52 -7.89 -1.40
N GLU A 379 20.99 -8.86 -2.14
CA GLU A 379 21.41 -10.27 -2.04
C GLU A 379 22.89 -10.47 -2.44
N SER A 380 23.34 -9.75 -3.45
CA SER A 380 24.77 -9.78 -3.84
C SER A 380 25.67 -9.16 -2.77
N TRP A 381 25.20 -8.09 -2.14
CA TRP A 381 25.87 -7.47 -0.99
C TRP A 381 25.95 -8.43 0.19
N ARG A 382 24.85 -9.10 0.53
CA ARG A 382 24.78 -10.07 1.63
C ARG A 382 25.80 -11.22 1.46
N ARG A 383 25.89 -11.75 0.24
CA ARG A 383 26.91 -12.77 -0.09
C ARG A 383 28.32 -12.23 0.11
N LEU A 384 28.59 -11.03 -0.38
CA LEU A 384 29.89 -10.40 -0.21
C LEU A 384 30.26 -10.20 1.27
N LEU A 385 29.30 -9.80 2.12
CA LEU A 385 29.52 -9.67 3.56
C LEU A 385 29.90 -11.00 4.22
N LYS A 386 29.26 -12.11 3.83
CA LYS A 386 29.60 -13.45 4.29
C LYS A 386 31.01 -13.86 3.86
N ASP A 387 31.32 -13.68 2.58
CA ASP A 387 32.66 -13.97 2.04
C ASP A 387 33.75 -13.23 2.80
N ILE A 388 33.51 -11.96 3.14
CA ILE A 388 34.43 -11.13 3.93
C ILE A 388 34.61 -11.69 5.34
N TYR A 389 33.49 -11.99 6.02
CA TYR A 389 33.54 -12.54 7.36
C TYR A 389 34.29 -13.87 7.39
N GLU A 390 34.06 -14.77 6.43
CA GLU A 390 34.78 -16.03 6.28
C GLU A 390 36.29 -15.82 6.05
N ALA A 391 36.64 -14.91 5.14
CA ALA A 391 38.03 -14.61 4.83
C ALA A 391 38.80 -14.05 6.03
N GLU A 392 38.16 -13.18 6.82
CA GLU A 392 38.78 -12.52 7.97
C GLU A 392 38.87 -13.42 9.21
N THR A 393 37.92 -14.36 9.38
CA THR A 393 37.84 -15.20 10.59
C THR A 393 38.41 -16.61 10.37
N GLY A 394 38.56 -17.04 9.12
CA GLY A 394 38.92 -18.42 8.76
C GLY A 394 37.80 -19.45 9.02
N PHE A 395 36.61 -19.00 9.41
CA PHE A 395 35.44 -19.85 9.57
C PHE A 395 34.78 -20.03 8.18
N VAL A 396 35.16 -21.08 7.48
CA VAL A 396 34.55 -21.46 6.19
C VAL A 396 33.39 -22.42 6.44
N GLU A 397 32.21 -22.08 5.95
CA GLU A 397 31.05 -22.97 6.00
C GLU A 397 31.34 -24.22 5.15
N PRO A 398 31.18 -25.44 5.69
CA PRO A 398 31.38 -26.66 4.91
C PRO A 398 30.48 -26.67 3.65
N ALA A 399 31.03 -27.07 2.50
CA ALA A 399 30.35 -27.03 1.20
C ALA A 399 29.00 -27.76 1.17
N GLU A 400 28.74 -28.67 2.10
CA GLU A 400 27.50 -29.43 2.24
C GLU A 400 26.32 -28.60 2.81
N VAL A 401 26.60 -27.48 3.46
CA VAL A 401 25.55 -26.58 4.04
C VAL A 401 25.17 -25.47 3.08
N ARG A 402 25.99 -25.18 2.07
CA ARG A 402 25.63 -24.25 1.01
C ARG A 402 24.47 -24.83 0.20
N ALA A 403 23.27 -24.25 0.35
CA ALA A 403 22.13 -24.61 -0.47
C ALA A 403 22.51 -24.53 -1.96
N PRO A 404 22.17 -25.57 -2.77
CA PRO A 404 22.55 -25.56 -4.17
C PRO A 404 21.97 -24.34 -4.87
N GLU A 405 22.84 -23.59 -5.51
CA GLU A 405 22.49 -22.46 -6.37
C GLU A 405 21.44 -22.94 -7.37
N ARG A 406 20.21 -22.43 -7.27
CA ARG A 406 19.18 -22.72 -8.27
C ARG A 406 19.58 -22.03 -9.55
N VAL A 407 20.21 -22.80 -10.43
CA VAL A 407 20.40 -22.39 -11.82
C VAL A 407 19.02 -22.23 -12.43
N PRO A 408 18.64 -21.03 -12.95
CA PRO A 408 17.38 -20.90 -13.65
C PRO A 408 17.37 -21.81 -14.86
N GLU A 409 16.36 -22.69 -14.96
CA GLU A 409 16.16 -23.50 -16.15
C GLU A 409 15.95 -22.58 -17.36
N PRO A 410 16.60 -22.87 -18.49
CA PRO A 410 16.37 -22.13 -19.72
C PRO A 410 14.95 -22.42 -20.17
N THR A 411 14.10 -21.37 -20.16
CA THR A 411 12.78 -21.41 -20.80
C THR A 411 12.97 -21.63 -22.27
N GLY A 412 12.58 -22.82 -22.74
CA GLY A 412 12.46 -23.17 -24.15
C GLY A 412 11.22 -22.53 -24.79
#